data_244e0e77bfc28da2de30bc127c234cca
#
_entry.id   244e0e77bfc28da2de30bc127c234cca
#
_cell.length_a   1.000
_cell.length_b   1.000
_cell.length_c   1.000
_cell.angle_alpha   90.00
_cell.angle_beta   90.00
_cell.angle_gamma   90.00
#
_symmetry.space_group_name_H-M   'P 1'
#
loop_
_entity.id
_entity.type
_entity.pdbx_description
1 polymer ?
#
loop_
_entity_poly.entity_id
_entity_poly.type
_entity_poly.pdbx_seq_one_letter_code
_entity_poly.pdbx_strand_id
1 'polypeptide(L)'
;MTIITLKDRDATADTLITLQTWRRTAKECHQPALYDALSEAITTIKALDKALKDTGKTYFETFTRSEADAAFSDFIRARANYQCERCGTSYTAQSTGLQCSHHFSRRHWAIRFHPDNAAALCHHCHNFWYSKDVPEAARWLESKIGRATIDALIELKKQPQSKPTASELNAIAAYWRKETEKLLANMKTA
;
A
#
# COMPACT_ATOMS: atom_id res chain seq x y z
N MET A 1 -9.62 -25.72 18.77
CA MET A 1 -10.23 -25.18 17.54
C MET A 1 -9.34 -24.01 17.12
N THR A 2 -8.39 -24.27 16.21
CA THR A 2 -7.39 -23.31 15.79
C THR A 2 -8.03 -22.37 14.78
N ILE A 3 -8.17 -21.08 15.14
CA ILE A 3 -8.67 -20.05 14.22
C ILE A 3 -7.54 -19.78 13.21
N ILE A 4 -7.68 -20.32 12.00
CA ILE A 4 -6.82 -19.95 10.89
C ILE A 4 -7.25 -18.54 10.44
N THR A 5 -6.58 -17.53 10.93
CA THR A 5 -6.67 -16.19 10.37
C THR A 5 -5.94 -16.17 9.03
N LEU A 6 -6.70 -16.26 7.93
CA LEU A 6 -6.19 -15.99 6.57
C LEU A 6 -5.75 -14.51 6.52
N LYS A 7 -4.51 -14.26 6.85
CA LYS A 7 -3.98 -12.91 7.03
C LYS A 7 -3.64 -12.18 5.72
N ASP A 8 -3.65 -12.90 4.56
CA ASP A 8 -3.25 -12.28 3.30
C ASP A 8 -3.98 -12.87 2.09
N ARG A 9 -4.63 -11.99 1.31
CA ARG A 9 -5.10 -12.35 -0.04
C ARG A 9 -3.93 -12.71 -0.96
N ASP A 10 -2.79 -12.11 -0.75
CA ASP A 10 -1.56 -12.44 -1.48
C ASP A 10 -1.11 -13.85 -1.12
N ALA A 11 -1.17 -14.24 0.18
CA ALA A 11 -0.88 -15.61 0.61
C ALA A 11 -1.83 -16.64 -0.01
N THR A 12 -3.12 -16.32 -0.19
CA THR A 12 -4.08 -17.22 -0.83
C THR A 12 -3.80 -17.35 -2.34
N ALA A 13 -3.48 -16.24 -3.01
CA ALA A 13 -3.11 -16.24 -4.43
C ALA A 13 -1.80 -16.99 -4.65
N ASP A 14 -0.78 -16.75 -3.83
CA ASP A 14 0.51 -17.45 -3.88
C ASP A 14 0.36 -18.93 -3.59
N THR A 15 -0.49 -19.30 -2.62
CA THR A 15 -0.81 -20.69 -2.32
C THR A 15 -1.49 -21.37 -3.52
N LEU A 16 -2.44 -20.72 -4.17
CA LEU A 16 -3.11 -21.27 -5.36
C LEU A 16 -2.14 -21.45 -6.52
N ILE A 17 -1.23 -20.49 -6.76
CA ILE A 17 -0.19 -20.58 -7.79
C ILE A 17 0.74 -21.76 -7.50
N THR A 18 1.16 -21.92 -6.26
CA THR A 18 2.04 -23.00 -5.83
C THR A 18 1.34 -24.37 -6.02
N LEU A 19 0.10 -24.52 -5.58
CA LEU A 19 -0.67 -25.75 -5.75
C LEU A 19 -0.94 -26.08 -7.23
N GLN A 20 -1.20 -25.09 -8.06
CA GLN A 20 -1.35 -25.26 -9.51
C GLN A 20 -0.05 -25.73 -10.18
N THR A 21 1.08 -25.20 -9.73
CA THR A 21 2.42 -25.61 -10.22
C THR A 21 2.69 -27.06 -9.82
N TRP A 22 2.49 -27.43 -8.57
CA TRP A 22 2.65 -28.81 -8.10
C TRP A 22 1.71 -29.79 -8.79
N ARG A 23 0.46 -29.39 -9.04
CA ARG A 23 -0.50 -30.21 -9.79
C ARG A 23 -0.01 -30.48 -11.22
N ARG A 24 0.56 -29.47 -11.90
CA ARG A 24 1.15 -29.65 -13.22
C ARG A 24 2.32 -30.62 -13.18
N THR A 25 3.23 -30.45 -12.23
CA THR A 25 4.37 -31.36 -12.03
C THR A 25 3.92 -32.78 -11.72
N ALA A 26 2.90 -32.96 -10.87
CA ALA A 26 2.34 -34.29 -10.56
C ALA A 26 1.79 -34.99 -11.82
N LYS A 27 1.18 -34.23 -12.73
CA LYS A 27 0.74 -34.74 -14.04
C LYS A 27 1.91 -35.17 -14.92
N GLU A 28 2.93 -34.33 -15.03
CA GLU A 28 4.14 -34.58 -15.82
C GLU A 28 4.93 -35.77 -15.28
N CYS A 29 4.97 -35.96 -13.97
CA CYS A 29 5.64 -37.08 -13.29
C CYS A 29 4.77 -38.34 -13.15
N HIS A 30 3.62 -38.39 -13.80
CA HIS A 30 2.68 -39.57 -13.78
C HIS A 30 2.28 -39.99 -12.35
N GLN A 31 1.96 -39.02 -11.48
CA GLN A 31 1.50 -39.23 -10.10
C GLN A 31 -0.01 -38.93 -9.95
N PRO A 32 -0.92 -39.84 -10.38
CA PRO A 32 -2.34 -39.53 -10.47
C PRO A 32 -2.97 -39.20 -9.10
N ALA A 33 -2.65 -39.96 -8.05
CA ALA A 33 -3.18 -39.71 -6.71
C ALA A 33 -2.84 -38.34 -6.16
N LEU A 34 -1.60 -37.87 -6.40
CA LEU A 34 -1.18 -36.54 -6.00
C LEU A 34 -1.87 -35.44 -6.86
N TYR A 35 -2.02 -35.71 -8.16
CA TYR A 35 -2.73 -34.79 -9.05
C TYR A 35 -4.18 -34.59 -8.63
N ASP A 36 -4.88 -35.69 -8.24
CA ASP A 36 -6.29 -35.66 -7.82
C ASP A 36 -6.42 -34.92 -6.48
N ALA A 37 -5.57 -35.22 -5.50
CA ALA A 37 -5.56 -34.55 -4.21
C ALA A 37 -5.31 -33.02 -4.34
N LEU A 38 -4.35 -32.61 -5.20
CA LEU A 38 -4.08 -31.21 -5.46
C LEU A 38 -5.23 -30.51 -6.20
N SER A 39 -5.93 -31.24 -7.09
CA SER A 39 -7.09 -30.73 -7.82
C SER A 39 -8.27 -30.47 -6.89
N GLU A 40 -8.50 -31.38 -5.93
CA GLU A 40 -9.53 -31.23 -4.89
C GLU A 40 -9.21 -30.05 -3.96
N ALA A 41 -7.97 -29.94 -3.49
CA ALA A 41 -7.53 -28.83 -2.65
C ALA A 41 -7.73 -27.46 -3.34
N ILE A 42 -7.34 -27.33 -4.60
CA ILE A 42 -7.53 -26.12 -5.41
C ILE A 42 -9.02 -25.78 -5.54
N THR A 43 -9.86 -26.78 -5.78
CA THR A 43 -11.32 -26.60 -5.93
C THR A 43 -11.94 -26.12 -4.61
N THR A 44 -11.54 -26.72 -3.50
CA THR A 44 -12.02 -26.37 -2.16
C THR A 44 -11.61 -24.93 -1.79
N ILE A 45 -10.35 -24.53 -2.03
CA ILE A 45 -9.88 -23.17 -1.75
C ILE A 45 -10.66 -22.14 -2.59
N LYS A 46 -10.91 -22.42 -3.86
CA LYS A 46 -11.70 -21.53 -4.73
C LYS A 46 -13.16 -21.41 -4.28
N ALA A 47 -13.76 -22.51 -3.84
CA ALA A 47 -15.13 -22.50 -3.32
C ALA A 47 -15.23 -21.70 -2.02
N LEU A 48 -14.27 -21.84 -1.11
CA LEU A 48 -14.19 -21.06 0.13
C LEU A 48 -13.97 -19.57 -0.15
N ASP A 49 -13.07 -19.21 -1.08
CA ASP A 49 -12.84 -17.81 -1.48
C ASP A 49 -14.11 -17.18 -2.09
N LYS A 50 -14.86 -17.95 -2.90
CA LYS A 50 -16.15 -17.52 -3.44
C LYS A 50 -17.19 -17.33 -2.34
N ALA A 51 -17.35 -18.31 -1.44
CA ALA A 51 -18.30 -18.23 -0.34
C ALA A 51 -18.01 -17.04 0.59
N LEU A 52 -16.74 -16.75 0.86
CA LEU A 52 -16.31 -15.56 1.61
C LEU A 52 -16.67 -14.26 0.90
N LYS A 53 -16.55 -14.21 -0.43
CA LYS A 53 -16.97 -13.05 -1.23
C LYS A 53 -18.49 -12.86 -1.22
N ASP A 54 -19.25 -13.96 -1.31
CA ASP A 54 -20.71 -13.95 -1.36
C ASP A 54 -21.32 -13.53 0.01
N THR A 55 -20.62 -13.71 1.12
CA THR A 55 -21.09 -13.24 2.44
C THR A 55 -21.04 -11.72 2.61
N GLY A 56 -20.52 -10.99 1.66
CA GLY A 56 -20.31 -9.53 1.76
C GLY A 56 -19.37 -9.12 2.89
N LYS A 57 -18.86 -10.06 3.66
CA LYS A 57 -17.80 -9.84 4.64
C LYS A 57 -16.47 -9.83 3.90
N THR A 58 -16.18 -8.74 3.21
CA THR A 58 -14.81 -8.44 2.83
C THR A 58 -14.04 -8.25 4.12
N TYR A 59 -13.26 -9.23 4.52
CA TYR A 59 -12.31 -9.15 5.64
C TYR A 59 -11.21 -8.10 5.38
N PHE A 60 -11.21 -7.55 4.19
CA PHE A 60 -10.46 -6.40 3.78
C PHE A 60 -11.46 -5.29 3.50
N GLU A 61 -11.50 -4.29 4.38
CA GLU A 61 -12.01 -3.00 3.95
C GLU A 61 -11.29 -2.68 2.64
N THR A 62 -12.02 -2.73 1.54
CA THR A 62 -11.51 -2.24 0.26
C THR A 62 -11.07 -0.81 0.55
N PHE A 63 -9.78 -0.55 0.40
CA PHE A 63 -9.25 0.77 0.67
C PHE A 63 -9.97 1.77 -0.24
N THR A 64 -10.95 2.47 0.30
CA THR A 64 -11.62 3.55 -0.39
C THR A 64 -10.78 4.80 -0.19
N ARG A 65 -10.25 5.35 -1.27
CA ARG A 65 -9.52 6.61 -1.26
C ARG A 65 -10.49 7.72 -0.85
N SER A 66 -10.23 8.34 0.29
CA SER A 66 -10.99 9.49 0.77
C SER A 66 -10.52 10.80 0.14
N GLU A 67 -11.32 11.86 0.29
CA GLU A 67 -10.90 13.22 -0.06
C GLU A 67 -9.63 13.65 0.69
N ALA A 68 -9.46 13.20 1.95
CA ALA A 68 -8.24 13.43 2.71
C ALA A 68 -7.02 12.77 2.09
N ASP A 69 -7.16 11.53 1.58
CA ASP A 69 -6.07 10.85 0.86
C ASP A 69 -5.73 11.58 -0.45
N ALA A 70 -6.73 12.11 -1.14
CA ALA A 70 -6.52 12.88 -2.37
C ALA A 70 -5.73 14.16 -2.08
N ALA A 71 -6.21 14.97 -1.14
CA ALA A 71 -5.57 16.24 -0.75
C ALA A 71 -4.16 16.03 -0.20
N PHE A 72 -3.95 15.01 0.65
CA PHE A 72 -2.62 14.66 1.13
C PHE A 72 -1.68 14.21 0.01
N SER A 73 -2.17 13.41 -0.93
CA SER A 73 -1.38 12.99 -2.10
C SER A 73 -0.97 14.18 -2.96
N ASP A 74 -1.85 15.16 -3.14
CA ASP A 74 -1.55 16.37 -3.90
C ASP A 74 -0.48 17.21 -3.21
N PHE A 75 -0.56 17.36 -1.89
CA PHE A 75 0.48 18.00 -1.08
C PHE A 75 1.84 17.32 -1.22
N ILE A 76 1.91 16.01 -1.08
CA ILE A 76 3.19 15.26 -1.20
C ILE A 76 3.81 15.42 -2.59
N ARG A 77 3.00 15.39 -3.66
CA ARG A 77 3.49 15.61 -5.02
C ARG A 77 3.96 17.04 -5.26
N ALA A 78 3.22 18.02 -4.76
CA ALA A 78 3.60 19.43 -4.84
C ALA A 78 4.87 19.72 -4.04
N ARG A 79 5.01 19.18 -2.82
CA ARG A 79 6.20 19.28 -1.97
C ARG A 79 7.47 18.80 -2.69
N ALA A 80 7.34 17.74 -3.48
CA ALA A 80 8.43 17.20 -4.30
C ALA A 80 8.63 17.98 -5.62
N ASN A 81 8.01 19.15 -5.78
CA ASN A 81 8.04 19.91 -7.04
C ASN A 81 7.66 19.05 -8.25
N TYR A 82 6.71 18.14 -8.06
CA TYR A 82 6.26 17.17 -9.06
C TYR A 82 7.40 16.31 -9.65
N GLN A 83 8.43 16.03 -8.87
CA GLN A 83 9.54 15.15 -9.25
C GLN A 83 9.51 13.87 -8.43
N CYS A 84 9.92 12.77 -9.05
CA CYS A 84 10.14 11.51 -8.33
C CYS A 84 11.33 11.68 -7.38
N GLU A 85 11.09 11.53 -6.09
CA GLU A 85 12.10 11.77 -5.06
C GLU A 85 13.26 10.75 -5.07
N ARG A 86 13.14 9.66 -5.83
CA ARG A 86 14.22 8.70 -6.05
C ARG A 86 15.00 8.96 -7.34
N CYS A 87 14.31 8.98 -8.49
CA CYS A 87 14.99 9.03 -9.80
C CYS A 87 15.00 10.41 -10.45
N GLY A 88 14.39 11.43 -9.84
CA GLY A 88 14.38 12.81 -10.34
C GLY A 88 13.47 13.06 -11.55
N THR A 89 12.80 12.04 -12.10
CA THR A 89 11.91 12.23 -13.25
C THR A 89 10.80 13.22 -12.92
N SER A 90 10.65 14.25 -13.76
CA SER A 90 9.65 15.31 -13.59
C SER A 90 8.30 14.95 -14.18
N TYR A 91 7.24 15.45 -13.58
CA TYR A 91 5.84 15.22 -13.95
C TYR A 91 5.08 16.55 -13.94
N THR A 92 3.91 16.58 -14.58
CA THR A 92 2.98 17.71 -14.42
C THR A 92 2.07 17.47 -13.20
N ALA A 93 1.45 18.53 -12.71
CA ALA A 93 0.50 18.44 -11.59
C ALA A 93 -0.67 17.48 -11.87
N GLN A 94 -1.09 17.35 -13.13
CA GLN A 94 -2.19 16.50 -13.59
C GLN A 94 -1.77 15.05 -13.87
N SER A 95 -0.45 14.77 -13.85
CA SER A 95 0.04 13.44 -14.18
C SER A 95 -0.35 12.40 -13.12
N THR A 96 -0.82 11.25 -13.57
CA THR A 96 -1.05 10.06 -12.72
C THR A 96 0.21 9.21 -12.54
N GLY A 97 1.28 9.52 -13.27
CA GLY A 97 2.54 8.78 -13.22
C GLY A 97 3.36 9.01 -11.95
N LEU A 98 3.12 10.12 -11.22
CA LEU A 98 3.72 10.41 -9.92
C LEU A 98 2.72 10.10 -8.81
N GLN A 99 3.11 9.24 -7.87
CA GLN A 99 2.24 8.69 -6.84
C GLN A 99 2.74 9.08 -5.44
N CYS A 100 1.82 9.25 -4.50
CA CYS A 100 2.12 9.37 -3.08
C CYS A 100 2.36 7.95 -2.52
N SER A 101 3.61 7.61 -2.27
CA SER A 101 4.05 6.33 -1.72
C SER A 101 4.19 6.43 -0.22
N HIS A 102 3.45 5.62 0.55
CA HIS A 102 3.56 5.59 2.00
C HIS A 102 4.65 4.61 2.44
N HIS A 103 5.47 5.02 3.41
CA HIS A 103 6.52 4.20 4.01
C HIS A 103 5.94 3.14 4.94
N PHE A 104 4.97 3.51 5.76
CA PHE A 104 4.16 2.61 6.57
C PHE A 104 2.73 2.58 6.06
N SER A 105 2.10 1.41 6.13
CA SER A 105 0.76 1.17 5.60
C SER A 105 -0.26 2.24 6.04
N ARG A 106 -1.11 2.66 5.11
CA ARG A 106 -2.26 3.55 5.33
C ARG A 106 -3.28 3.03 6.35
N ARG A 107 -3.15 1.78 6.79
CA ARG A 107 -3.97 1.20 7.89
C ARG A 107 -3.68 1.86 9.24
N HIS A 108 -2.49 2.46 9.40
CA HIS A 108 -2.10 3.14 10.63
C HIS A 108 -2.59 4.59 10.60
N TRP A 109 -3.78 4.85 11.13
CA TRP A 109 -4.40 6.17 11.11
C TRP A 109 -3.55 7.25 11.78
N ALA A 110 -2.77 6.90 12.83
CA ALA A 110 -1.87 7.79 13.53
C ALA A 110 -0.87 8.52 12.61
N ILE A 111 -0.44 7.84 11.56
CA ILE A 111 0.61 8.32 10.65
C ILE A 111 0.18 8.36 9.19
N ARG A 112 -1.09 8.03 8.90
CA ARG A 112 -1.59 7.97 7.52
C ARG A 112 -1.39 9.27 6.76
N PHE A 113 -1.60 10.39 7.43
CA PHE A 113 -1.46 11.73 6.87
C PHE A 113 -0.24 12.47 7.42
N HIS A 114 0.75 11.75 7.95
CA HIS A 114 2.00 12.33 8.39
C HIS A 114 2.92 12.57 7.18
N PRO A 115 3.43 13.80 6.96
CA PRO A 115 4.19 14.13 5.77
C PRO A 115 5.48 13.28 5.63
N ASP A 116 6.14 12.95 6.73
CA ASP A 116 7.34 12.10 6.70
C ASP A 116 7.02 10.61 6.50
N ASN A 117 5.74 10.23 6.53
CA ASN A 117 5.31 8.86 6.19
C ASN A 117 5.08 8.67 4.68
N ALA A 118 5.39 9.64 3.84
CA ALA A 118 5.15 9.53 2.41
C ALA A 118 6.19 10.26 1.57
N ALA A 119 6.43 9.72 0.38
CA ALA A 119 7.26 10.33 -0.66
C ALA A 119 6.55 10.31 -2.01
N ALA A 120 6.90 11.27 -2.88
CA ALA A 120 6.45 11.28 -4.26
C ALA A 120 7.36 10.35 -5.09
N LEU A 121 6.84 9.21 -5.52
CA LEU A 121 7.55 8.25 -6.36
C LEU A 121 6.83 8.04 -7.68
N CYS A 122 7.58 7.93 -8.78
CA CYS A 122 6.99 7.51 -10.04
C CYS A 122 6.50 6.05 -9.97
N HIS A 123 5.61 5.68 -10.89
CA HIS A 123 5.04 4.34 -10.94
C HIS A 123 6.11 3.24 -10.89
N HIS A 124 7.21 3.39 -11.63
CA HIS A 124 8.31 2.42 -11.64
C HIS A 124 9.00 2.33 -10.27
N CYS A 125 9.40 3.48 -9.70
CA CYS A 125 10.07 3.50 -8.41
C CYS A 125 9.16 3.00 -7.27
N HIS A 126 7.86 3.30 -7.32
CA HIS A 126 6.91 2.86 -6.30
C HIS A 126 6.66 1.33 -6.36
N ASN A 127 6.34 0.78 -7.54
CA ASN A 127 5.84 -0.58 -7.64
C ASN A 127 6.92 -1.63 -7.91
N PHE A 128 8.04 -1.26 -8.54
CA PHE A 128 9.08 -2.22 -8.93
C PHE A 128 10.37 -2.09 -8.12
N TRP A 129 10.62 -0.93 -7.51
CA TRP A 129 11.78 -0.77 -6.64
C TRP A 129 11.38 -0.72 -5.16
N TYR A 130 10.60 0.27 -4.74
CA TYR A 130 10.29 0.50 -3.33
C TYR A 130 9.62 -0.72 -2.65
N SER A 131 8.78 -1.44 -3.38
CA SER A 131 8.08 -2.63 -2.89
C SER A 131 8.82 -3.94 -3.11
N LYS A 132 9.88 -3.97 -3.93
CA LYS A 132 10.59 -5.21 -4.29
C LYS A 132 12.03 -5.25 -3.73
N ASP A 133 12.74 -4.13 -3.75
CA ASP A 133 14.10 -4.04 -3.20
C ASP A 133 14.08 -3.39 -1.82
N VAL A 134 13.53 -4.13 -0.86
CA VAL A 134 13.33 -3.66 0.52
C VAL A 134 14.64 -3.20 1.19
N PRO A 135 15.79 -3.89 1.05
CA PRO A 135 17.04 -3.43 1.67
C PRO A 135 17.55 -2.09 1.13
N GLU A 136 17.45 -1.86 -0.18
CA GLU A 136 17.85 -0.58 -0.78
C GLU A 136 16.84 0.52 -0.42
N ALA A 137 15.56 0.22 -0.48
CA ALA A 137 14.50 1.15 -0.11
C ALA A 137 14.61 1.61 1.35
N ALA A 138 14.96 0.70 2.27
CA ALA A 138 15.18 1.04 3.68
C ALA A 138 16.38 1.99 3.86
N ARG A 139 17.51 1.74 3.19
CA ARG A 139 18.67 2.64 3.22
C ARG A 139 18.36 4.01 2.64
N TRP A 140 17.65 4.04 1.52
CA TRP A 140 17.20 5.28 0.91
C TRP A 140 16.28 6.07 1.85
N LEU A 141 15.31 5.41 2.49
CA LEU A 141 14.42 6.05 3.44
C LEU A 141 15.19 6.66 4.61
N GLU A 142 16.13 5.89 5.19
CA GLU A 142 16.96 6.37 6.29
C GLU A 142 17.83 7.56 5.89
N SER A 143 18.41 7.56 4.68
CA SER A 143 19.17 8.71 4.16
C SER A 143 18.30 9.95 3.92
N LYS A 144 17.00 9.75 3.63
CA LYS A 144 16.08 10.83 3.29
C LYS A 144 15.48 11.53 4.49
N ILE A 145 14.98 10.79 5.47
CA ILE A 145 14.28 11.35 6.64
C ILE A 145 15.02 11.15 7.96
N GLY A 146 16.09 10.39 7.95
CA GLY A 146 16.90 10.08 9.13
C GLY A 146 16.29 9.01 10.05
N ARG A 147 17.17 8.32 10.80
CA ARG A 147 16.78 7.24 11.71
C ARG A 147 15.82 7.72 12.80
N ALA A 148 16.08 8.89 13.39
CA ALA A 148 15.25 9.42 14.46
C ALA A 148 13.79 9.65 14.02
N THR A 149 13.56 10.16 12.80
CA THR A 149 12.21 10.33 12.22
C THR A 149 11.53 8.99 11.99
N ILE A 150 12.26 7.99 11.49
CA ILE A 150 11.74 6.64 11.31
C ILE A 150 11.28 6.06 12.65
N ASP A 151 12.11 6.17 13.69
CA ASP A 151 11.78 5.65 15.01
C ASP A 151 10.58 6.39 15.62
N ALA A 152 10.48 7.70 15.44
CA ALA A 152 9.30 8.48 15.86
C ALA A 152 8.02 8.00 15.15
N LEU A 153 8.07 7.75 13.84
CA LEU A 153 6.94 7.19 13.10
C LEU A 153 6.56 5.79 13.59
N ILE A 154 7.54 4.96 13.95
CA ILE A 154 7.29 3.63 14.51
C ILE A 154 6.56 3.74 15.85
N GLU A 155 6.95 4.67 16.73
CA GLU A 155 6.28 4.87 18.02
C GLU A 155 4.87 5.43 17.83
N LEU A 156 4.68 6.43 16.97
CA LEU A 156 3.36 6.95 16.63
C LEU A 156 2.43 5.87 16.06
N LYS A 157 2.96 5.00 15.20
CA LYS A 157 2.20 3.89 14.60
C LYS A 157 1.65 2.90 15.63
N LYS A 158 2.32 2.75 16.77
CA LYS A 158 1.90 1.83 17.84
C LYS A 158 0.74 2.38 18.67
N GLN A 159 0.47 3.68 18.61
CA GLN A 159 -0.60 4.28 19.37
C GLN A 159 -1.96 3.80 18.87
N PRO A 160 -2.87 3.42 19.78
CA PRO A 160 -4.22 3.03 19.41
C PRO A 160 -4.94 4.22 18.78
N GLN A 161 -5.45 4.04 17.58
CA GLN A 161 -6.27 5.04 16.89
C GLN A 161 -7.47 4.41 16.24
N SER A 162 -8.63 5.01 16.45
CA SER A 162 -9.85 4.72 15.72
C SER A 162 -9.79 5.34 14.30
N LYS A 163 -10.56 4.78 13.39
CA LYS A 163 -10.79 5.39 12.08
C LYS A 163 -11.45 6.75 12.28
N PRO A 164 -10.94 7.84 11.67
CA PRO A 164 -11.56 9.13 11.73
C PRO A 164 -12.98 9.14 11.16
N THR A 165 -13.85 9.95 11.75
CA THR A 165 -15.19 10.22 11.25
C THR A 165 -15.14 10.93 9.88
N ALA A 166 -16.27 10.97 9.18
CA ALA A 166 -16.35 11.70 7.92
C ALA A 166 -16.04 13.19 8.07
N SER A 167 -16.48 13.80 9.19
CA SER A 167 -16.20 15.22 9.51
C SER A 167 -14.71 15.46 9.71
N GLU A 168 -14.02 14.59 10.46
CA GLU A 168 -12.57 14.68 10.68
C GLU A 168 -11.79 14.49 9.38
N LEU A 169 -12.21 13.54 8.50
CA LEU A 169 -11.61 13.36 7.20
C LEU A 169 -11.77 14.59 6.30
N ASN A 170 -12.93 15.26 6.36
CA ASN A 170 -13.16 16.51 5.63
C ASN A 170 -12.25 17.64 6.15
N ALA A 171 -12.07 17.74 7.47
CA ALA A 171 -11.15 18.70 8.08
C ALA A 171 -9.68 18.44 7.66
N ILE A 172 -9.25 17.19 7.66
CA ILE A 172 -7.92 16.78 7.17
C ILE A 172 -7.75 17.14 5.69
N ALA A 173 -8.77 16.91 4.85
CA ALA A 173 -8.74 17.28 3.43
C ALA A 173 -8.59 18.80 3.26
N ALA A 174 -9.36 19.59 3.99
CA ALA A 174 -9.28 21.05 3.95
C ALA A 174 -7.91 21.57 4.40
N TYR A 175 -7.34 20.99 5.46
CA TYR A 175 -6.00 21.32 5.93
C TYR A 175 -4.94 21.10 4.84
N TRP A 176 -4.91 19.92 4.21
CA TRP A 176 -3.90 19.61 3.20
C TRP A 176 -4.08 20.40 1.90
N ARG A 177 -5.30 20.74 1.50
CA ARG A 177 -5.55 21.68 0.39
C ARG A 177 -4.94 23.04 0.68
N LYS A 178 -5.18 23.58 1.88
CA LYS A 178 -4.60 24.87 2.30
C LYS A 178 -3.07 24.86 2.35
N GLU A 179 -2.47 23.78 2.86
CA GLU A 179 -1.01 23.63 2.88
C GLU A 179 -0.42 23.52 1.46
N THR A 180 -1.13 22.86 0.54
CA THR A 180 -0.73 22.80 -0.87
C THR A 180 -0.78 24.19 -1.53
N GLU A 181 -1.83 24.97 -1.29
CA GLU A 181 -1.95 26.35 -1.81
C GLU A 181 -0.83 27.25 -1.30
N LYS A 182 -0.51 27.21 -0.01
CA LYS A 182 0.61 27.96 0.58
C LYS A 182 1.94 27.57 -0.07
N LEU A 183 2.18 26.28 -0.22
CA LEU A 183 3.40 25.78 -0.84
C LEU A 183 3.55 26.29 -2.27
N LEU A 184 2.50 26.19 -3.09
CA LEU A 184 2.49 26.62 -4.48
C LEU A 184 2.61 28.16 -4.61
N ALA A 185 2.06 28.92 -3.67
CA ALA A 185 2.23 30.37 -3.63
C ALA A 185 3.70 30.75 -3.38
N ASN A 186 4.36 30.11 -2.41
CA ASN A 186 5.77 30.35 -2.10
C ASN A 186 6.70 29.97 -3.27
N MET A 187 6.37 28.92 -4.03
CA MET A 187 7.16 28.51 -5.20
C MET A 187 7.07 29.49 -6.38
N LYS A 188 6.02 30.32 -6.45
CA LYS A 188 5.88 31.34 -7.50
C LYS A 188 6.64 32.64 -7.18
N THR A 189 6.99 32.84 -5.93
CA THR A 189 7.67 34.05 -5.44
C THR A 189 9.19 33.88 -5.26
N ALA A 190 9.69 32.65 -5.39
CA ALA A 190 11.11 32.28 -5.34
C ALA A 190 11.71 32.14 -6.74
#